data_7bbbcf4ddf811f6ba7da55b808ae4e95
#
_entry.id   7bbbcf4ddf811f6ba7da55b808ae4e95
#
_cell.length_a   1.000
_cell.length_b   1.000
_cell.length_c   1.000
_cell.angle_alpha   90.00
_cell.angle_beta   90.00
_cell.angle_gamma   90.00
#
_symmetry.space_group_name_H-M   'P 1'
#
loop_
_entity.id
_entity.type
_entity.pdbx_description
1 polymer ?
#
loop_
_entity_poly.entity_id
_entity_poly.type
_entity_poly.pdbx_seq_one_letter_code
_entity_poly.pdbx_strand_id
1 'polypeptide(L)'
;LRVTNYGTAQPCCYFDPNIDYKDEEGKKVNVNSTTLPDVFKNKTLSDLRKQFNKGERPVECTRCWKEEDAGIESKRIRDTRNFGEKKLINTVRFLELNLGNTCNFACRMCGIEASIKWYKEDRKLRFDDKTDKEYNSYVKKMYKSYEDDSLFWKSVYEVAPTLETIDMY
;
A
#
# COMPACT_ATOMS: atom_id res chain seq x y z
N LEU A 1 7.54 0.67 -2.14
CA LEU A 1 6.20 0.51 -2.70
C LEU A 1 5.38 -0.39 -1.79
N ARG A 2 4.16 0.01 -1.46
CA ARG A 2 3.21 -0.78 -0.66
C ARG A 2 2.08 -1.29 -1.55
N VAL A 3 1.71 -2.55 -1.37
CA VAL A 3 0.51 -3.15 -1.95
C VAL A 3 -0.46 -3.51 -0.83
N THR A 4 -1.69 -3.04 -0.93
CA THR A 4 -2.74 -3.30 0.06
C THR A 4 -3.52 -4.57 -0.28
N ASN A 5 -4.24 -5.11 0.70
CA ASN A 5 -5.15 -6.25 0.51
C ASN A 5 -6.28 -6.00 -0.52
N TYR A 6 -6.50 -4.75 -0.91
CA TYR A 6 -7.44 -4.39 -2.00
C TYR A 6 -6.78 -4.39 -3.40
N GLY A 7 -5.48 -4.67 -3.46
CA GLY A 7 -4.69 -4.58 -4.70
C GLY A 7 -4.33 -3.14 -5.09
N THR A 8 -4.57 -2.16 -4.22
CA THR A 8 -4.11 -0.80 -4.49
C THR A 8 -2.63 -0.66 -4.13
N ALA A 9 -1.90 0.11 -4.93
CA ALA A 9 -0.51 0.41 -4.69
C ALA A 9 -0.33 1.82 -4.13
N GLN A 10 0.61 1.98 -3.21
CA GLN A 10 0.93 3.25 -2.58
C GLN A 10 2.45 3.42 -2.47
N PRO A 11 3.00 4.65 -2.44
CA PRO A 11 4.43 4.87 -2.26
C PRO A 11 4.96 4.29 -0.94
N CYS A 12 4.19 4.44 0.15
CA CYS A 12 4.49 3.92 1.48
C CYS A 12 3.20 3.82 2.32
N CYS A 13 3.28 3.24 3.53
CA CYS A 13 2.13 3.08 4.43
C CYS A 13 1.64 4.39 5.08
N TYR A 14 2.40 5.48 5.00
CA TYR A 14 2.03 6.81 5.51
C TYR A 14 1.49 7.75 4.42
N PHE A 15 1.46 7.28 3.19
CA PHE A 15 0.84 8.02 2.10
C PHE A 15 -0.64 8.27 2.40
N ASP A 16 -1.13 9.49 2.14
CA ASP A 16 -2.52 9.84 2.43
C ASP A 16 -3.49 8.93 1.65
N PRO A 17 -4.31 8.12 2.34
CA PRO A 17 -5.21 7.18 1.69
C PRO A 17 -6.34 7.86 0.91
N ASN A 18 -6.59 9.15 1.15
CA ASN A 18 -7.58 9.93 0.43
C ASN A 18 -7.07 10.43 -0.93
N ILE A 19 -5.76 10.34 -1.15
CA ILE A 19 -5.16 10.72 -2.42
C ILE A 19 -5.16 9.49 -3.33
N ASP A 20 -5.97 9.58 -4.37
CA ASP A 20 -6.09 8.53 -5.35
C ASP A 20 -4.83 8.41 -6.20
N TYR A 21 -4.22 7.23 -6.13
CA TYR A 21 -3.17 6.85 -7.05
C TYR A 21 -3.81 6.43 -8.38
N LYS A 22 -3.77 7.32 -9.36
CA LYS A 22 -4.45 7.13 -10.66
C LYS A 22 -3.43 6.93 -11.77
N ASP A 23 -3.84 6.17 -12.79
CA ASP A 23 -3.14 6.09 -14.06
C ASP A 23 -3.40 7.34 -14.92
N GLU A 24 -2.87 7.36 -16.13
CA GLU A 24 -3.04 8.48 -17.06
C GLU A 24 -4.49 8.66 -17.52
N GLU A 25 -5.30 7.62 -17.40
CA GLU A 25 -6.73 7.61 -17.74
C GLU A 25 -7.62 8.03 -16.56
N GLY A 26 -7.02 8.33 -15.41
CA GLY A 26 -7.73 8.72 -14.19
C GLY A 26 -8.32 7.56 -13.39
N LYS A 27 -8.00 6.31 -13.74
CA LYS A 27 -8.44 5.11 -13.03
C LYS A 27 -7.48 4.78 -11.87
N LYS A 28 -8.02 4.32 -10.75
CA LYS A 28 -7.19 3.86 -9.63
C LYS A 28 -6.28 2.72 -10.05
N VAL A 29 -4.98 2.90 -9.81
CA VAL A 29 -3.98 1.88 -10.11
C VAL A 29 -4.20 0.66 -9.21
N ASN A 30 -4.29 -0.51 -9.83
CA ASN A 30 -4.48 -1.78 -9.13
C ASN A 30 -3.51 -2.84 -9.68
N VAL A 31 -2.78 -3.49 -8.79
CA VAL A 31 -1.77 -4.49 -9.15
C VAL A 31 -2.34 -5.78 -9.77
N ASN A 32 -3.66 -5.96 -9.75
CA ASN A 32 -4.30 -7.04 -10.50
C ASN A 32 -4.41 -6.75 -12.01
N SER A 33 -4.23 -5.50 -12.41
CA SER A 33 -4.32 -5.07 -13.81
C SER A 33 -3.10 -4.29 -14.29
N THR A 34 -2.17 -3.94 -13.40
CA THR A 34 -0.98 -3.14 -13.69
C THR A 34 0.23 -3.79 -13.04
N THR A 35 1.33 -3.96 -13.79
CA THR A 35 2.56 -4.55 -13.24
C THR A 35 3.22 -3.65 -12.21
N LEU A 36 4.01 -4.20 -11.27
CA LEU A 36 4.75 -3.40 -10.28
C LEU A 36 5.74 -2.43 -10.94
N PRO A 37 6.48 -2.79 -12.01
CA PRO A 37 7.28 -1.83 -12.76
C PRO A 37 6.47 -0.66 -13.34
N ASP A 38 5.28 -0.91 -13.89
CA ASP A 38 4.44 0.14 -14.46
C ASP A 38 3.84 1.02 -13.36
N VAL A 39 3.40 0.42 -12.26
CA VAL A 39 3.00 1.15 -11.05
C VAL A 39 4.13 2.08 -10.60
N PHE A 40 5.35 1.59 -10.52
CA PHE A 40 6.50 2.37 -10.07
C PHE A 40 6.86 3.52 -11.03
N LYS A 41 6.69 3.32 -12.32
CA LYS A 41 6.94 4.33 -13.38
C LYS A 41 5.76 5.27 -13.60
N ASN A 42 4.61 5.00 -13.01
CA ASN A 42 3.41 5.80 -13.16
C ASN A 42 3.69 7.30 -12.93
N LYS A 43 2.95 8.15 -13.65
CA LYS A 43 3.10 9.61 -13.61
C LYS A 43 3.07 10.17 -12.19
N THR A 44 2.11 9.74 -11.36
CA THR A 44 1.97 10.23 -9.98
C THR A 44 3.22 9.97 -9.16
N LEU A 45 3.78 8.73 -9.18
CA LEU A 45 5.02 8.43 -8.46
C LEU A 45 6.24 9.12 -9.08
N SER A 46 6.25 9.28 -10.40
CA SER A 46 7.32 10.00 -11.08
C SER A 46 7.35 11.47 -10.67
N ASP A 47 6.19 12.10 -10.64
CA ASP A 47 6.08 13.51 -10.26
C ASP A 47 6.39 13.72 -8.76
N LEU A 48 5.96 12.79 -7.90
CA LEU A 48 6.33 12.80 -6.49
C LEU A 48 7.86 12.73 -6.30
N ARG A 49 8.54 11.85 -7.02
CA ARG A 49 10.02 11.77 -7.00
C ARG A 49 10.68 13.06 -7.51
N LYS A 50 10.11 13.69 -8.55
CA LYS A 50 10.63 14.99 -9.03
C LYS A 50 10.51 16.08 -7.99
N GLN A 51 9.38 16.14 -7.26
CA GLN A 51 9.19 17.10 -6.16
C GLN A 51 10.24 16.89 -5.06
N PHE A 52 10.44 15.63 -4.62
CA PHE A 52 11.50 15.33 -3.64
C PHE A 52 12.90 15.74 -4.13
N ASN A 53 13.23 15.52 -5.41
CA ASN A 53 14.51 15.90 -5.98
C ASN A 53 14.75 17.42 -6.01
N LYS A 54 13.66 18.19 -6.05
CA LYS A 54 13.70 19.66 -5.96
C LYS A 54 13.70 20.18 -4.52
N GLY A 55 13.65 19.29 -3.52
CA GLY A 55 13.51 19.67 -2.11
C GLY A 55 12.11 20.16 -1.75
N GLU A 56 11.11 19.92 -2.59
CA GLU A 56 9.72 20.27 -2.32
C GLU A 56 9.12 19.33 -1.26
N ARG A 57 8.05 19.78 -0.61
CA ARG A 57 7.29 19.03 0.39
C ARG A 57 5.94 18.60 -0.16
N PRO A 58 5.83 17.43 -0.85
CA PRO A 58 4.55 16.94 -1.36
C PRO A 58 3.48 16.86 -0.28
N VAL A 59 2.26 17.30 -0.63
CA VAL A 59 1.13 17.31 0.30
C VAL A 59 0.74 15.90 0.75
N GLU A 60 0.95 14.93 -0.10
CA GLU A 60 0.71 13.51 0.13
C GLU A 60 1.54 12.95 1.30
N CYS A 61 2.63 13.61 1.63
CA CYS A 61 3.56 13.23 2.70
C CYS A 61 3.39 14.10 3.96
N THR A 62 2.27 14.80 4.10
CA THR A 62 1.98 15.75 5.21
C THR A 62 2.22 15.14 6.58
N ARG A 63 1.95 13.85 6.78
CA ARG A 63 2.22 13.19 8.06
C ARG A 63 3.70 13.24 8.43
N CYS A 64 4.59 12.88 7.50
CA CYS A 64 6.03 12.95 7.74
C CYS A 64 6.50 14.39 7.99
N TRP A 65 5.97 15.36 7.24
CA TRP A 65 6.32 16.76 7.43
C TRP A 65 5.91 17.29 8.81
N LYS A 66 4.71 16.92 9.29
CA LYS A 66 4.27 17.29 10.65
C LYS A 66 5.14 16.68 11.73
N GLU A 67 5.55 15.43 11.58
CA GLU A 67 6.47 14.76 12.50
C GLU A 67 7.82 15.48 12.52
N GLU A 68 8.39 15.81 11.37
CA GLU A 68 9.67 16.50 11.22
C GLU A 68 9.64 17.93 11.76
N ASP A 69 8.57 18.69 11.48
CA ASP A 69 8.38 20.05 11.99
C ASP A 69 8.22 20.07 13.54
N ALA A 70 7.74 18.96 14.11
CA ALA A 70 7.67 18.75 15.56
C ALA A 70 8.98 18.21 16.18
N GLY A 71 10.05 18.05 15.40
CA GLY A 71 11.32 17.48 15.85
C GLY A 71 11.28 15.96 16.07
N ILE A 72 10.28 15.27 15.54
CA ILE A 72 10.12 13.82 15.66
C ILE A 72 10.69 13.16 14.40
N GLU A 73 11.41 12.04 14.57
CA GLU A 73 11.89 11.26 13.44
C GLU A 73 10.74 10.66 12.64
N SER A 74 10.52 11.15 11.44
CA SER A 74 9.50 10.61 10.54
C SER A 74 9.89 9.25 9.94
N LYS A 75 8.89 8.51 9.42
CA LYS A 75 9.18 7.31 8.61
C LYS A 75 10.12 7.62 7.44
N ARG A 76 9.95 8.75 6.78
CA ARG A 76 10.80 9.16 5.65
C ARG A 76 12.27 9.28 6.06
N ILE A 77 12.57 9.95 7.17
CA ILE A 77 13.95 10.09 7.69
C ILE A 77 14.51 8.73 8.08
N ARG A 78 13.73 7.93 8.81
CA ARG A 78 14.13 6.59 9.24
C ARG A 78 14.41 5.66 8.05
N ASP A 79 13.54 5.66 7.05
CA ASP A 79 13.74 4.83 5.87
C ASP A 79 14.94 5.31 5.05
N THR A 80 15.15 6.63 4.89
CA THR A 80 16.34 7.17 4.24
C THR A 80 17.62 6.76 4.96
N ARG A 81 17.64 6.78 6.29
CA ARG A 81 18.78 6.33 7.08
C ARG A 81 19.04 4.83 6.90
N ASN A 82 17.99 4.00 6.90
CA ASN A 82 18.11 2.54 6.81
C ASN A 82 18.52 2.06 5.42
N PHE A 83 17.97 2.68 4.38
CA PHE A 83 18.23 2.28 2.99
C PHE A 83 19.32 3.09 2.29
N GLY A 84 19.81 4.15 2.94
CA GLY A 84 20.83 5.05 2.45
C GLY A 84 20.38 5.98 1.33
N GLU A 85 21.13 7.04 1.12
CA GLU A 85 21.00 7.98 -0.01
C GLU A 85 21.60 7.34 -1.28
N LYS A 86 21.06 6.24 -1.74
CA LYS A 86 21.49 5.69 -3.02
C LYS A 86 20.87 6.51 -4.14
N LYS A 87 21.66 6.81 -5.19
CA LYS A 87 21.16 7.41 -6.43
C LYS A 87 19.84 6.76 -6.83
N LEU A 88 18.88 7.58 -7.24
CA LEU A 88 17.56 7.15 -7.69
C LEU A 88 17.67 6.00 -8.72
N ILE A 89 17.57 4.80 -8.23
CA ILE A 89 17.45 3.62 -9.07
C ILE A 89 15.99 3.59 -9.52
N ASN A 90 15.78 3.54 -10.82
CA ASN A 90 14.43 3.59 -11.42
C ASN A 90 13.73 2.23 -11.32
N THR A 91 13.76 1.62 -10.12
CA THR A 91 13.24 0.29 -9.87
C THR A 91 12.72 0.14 -8.44
N VAL A 92 11.89 -0.88 -8.20
CA VAL A 92 11.37 -1.21 -6.88
C VAL A 92 12.47 -1.91 -6.07
N ARG A 93 12.88 -1.32 -4.94
CA ARG A 93 13.87 -1.88 -4.00
C ARG A 93 13.26 -2.37 -2.70
N PHE A 94 12.19 -1.71 -2.28
CA PHE A 94 11.44 -2.04 -1.08
C PHE A 94 9.99 -2.34 -1.46
N LEU A 95 9.50 -3.50 -1.06
CA LEU A 95 8.14 -3.94 -1.33
C LEU A 95 7.45 -4.35 -0.03
N GLU A 96 6.37 -3.65 0.31
CA GLU A 96 5.53 -3.92 1.47
C GLU A 96 4.22 -4.55 0.98
N LEU A 97 3.94 -5.77 1.42
CA LEU A 97 2.82 -6.57 0.96
C LEU A 97 1.82 -6.83 2.08
N ASN A 98 0.61 -6.35 1.92
CA ASN A 98 -0.54 -6.78 2.69
C ASN A 98 -1.44 -7.61 1.76
N LEU A 99 -1.31 -8.94 1.84
CA LEU A 99 -1.92 -9.86 0.87
C LEU A 99 -3.31 -10.38 1.29
N GLY A 100 -3.77 -10.01 2.48
CA GLY A 100 -5.08 -10.45 2.95
C GLY A 100 -5.29 -10.20 4.44
N ASN A 101 -6.33 -10.82 4.98
CA ASN A 101 -6.69 -10.70 6.38
C ASN A 101 -6.83 -12.07 7.06
N THR A 102 -6.19 -13.09 6.53
CA THR A 102 -6.18 -14.44 7.10
C THR A 102 -5.26 -14.48 8.33
N CYS A 103 -5.78 -13.99 9.45
CA CYS A 103 -5.09 -13.99 10.74
C CYS A 103 -5.94 -14.73 11.77
N ASN A 104 -5.30 -15.52 12.64
CA ASN A 104 -5.94 -16.28 13.70
C ASN A 104 -6.08 -15.49 15.02
N PHE A 105 -5.62 -14.25 15.08
CA PHE A 105 -5.71 -13.36 16.24
C PHE A 105 -6.76 -12.27 16.05
N ALA A 106 -7.36 -11.82 17.16
CA ALA A 106 -8.25 -10.67 17.24
C ALA A 106 -7.60 -9.56 18.07
N CYS A 107 -6.48 -9.02 17.61
CA CYS A 107 -5.78 -7.94 18.31
C CYS A 107 -6.60 -6.66 18.28
N ARG A 108 -6.67 -5.93 19.40
CA ARG A 108 -7.46 -4.68 19.53
C ARG A 108 -7.06 -3.57 18.56
N MET A 109 -5.83 -3.60 18.06
CA MET A 109 -5.33 -2.64 17.09
C MET A 109 -5.69 -2.98 15.63
N CYS A 110 -6.24 -4.17 15.38
CA CYS A 110 -6.59 -4.65 14.04
C CYS A 110 -8.10 -4.54 13.82
N GLY A 111 -8.47 -4.33 12.54
CA GLY A 111 -9.84 -4.45 12.08
C GLY A 111 -10.02 -5.67 11.17
N ILE A 112 -11.18 -5.76 10.52
CA ILE A 112 -11.51 -6.83 9.57
C ILE A 112 -10.55 -6.88 8.38
N GLU A 113 -9.97 -5.77 7.99
CA GLU A 113 -8.99 -5.65 6.91
C GLU A 113 -7.66 -6.36 7.22
N ALA A 114 -7.36 -6.58 8.51
CA ALA A 114 -6.14 -7.25 8.96
C ALA A 114 -6.40 -8.62 9.60
N SER A 115 -7.64 -8.89 10.06
CA SER A 115 -7.98 -10.18 10.65
C SER A 115 -9.45 -10.55 10.48
N ILE A 116 -9.69 -11.71 9.89
CA ILE A 116 -11.03 -12.30 9.75
C ILE A 116 -11.71 -12.59 11.09
N LYS A 117 -10.96 -12.65 12.19
CA LYS A 117 -11.54 -12.89 13.51
C LYS A 117 -12.45 -11.75 13.98
N TRP A 118 -12.31 -10.57 13.38
CA TRP A 118 -13.19 -9.43 13.62
C TRP A 118 -14.51 -9.48 12.85
N TYR A 119 -14.76 -10.52 12.05
CA TYR A 119 -15.94 -10.62 11.18
C TYR A 119 -17.27 -10.34 11.91
N LYS A 120 -17.48 -10.97 13.07
CA LYS A 120 -18.75 -10.87 13.81
C LYS A 120 -18.96 -9.48 14.38
N GLU A 121 -17.92 -8.92 15.00
CA GLU A 121 -17.94 -7.61 15.62
C GLU A 121 -18.05 -6.50 14.57
N ASP A 122 -17.29 -6.59 13.51
CA ASP A 122 -17.32 -5.63 12.41
C ASP A 122 -18.70 -5.65 11.72
N ARG A 123 -19.26 -6.84 11.49
CA ARG A 123 -20.61 -7.03 10.96
C ARG A 123 -21.63 -6.28 11.81
N LYS A 124 -21.60 -6.48 13.12
CA LYS A 124 -22.51 -5.84 14.05
C LYS A 124 -22.34 -4.33 14.12
N LEU A 125 -21.10 -3.83 14.11
CA LEU A 125 -20.82 -2.41 14.30
C LEU A 125 -21.07 -1.56 13.05
N ARG A 126 -20.81 -2.11 11.86
CA ARG A 126 -20.82 -1.33 10.61
C ARG A 126 -21.99 -1.66 9.69
N PHE A 127 -22.61 -2.83 9.85
CA PHE A 127 -23.59 -3.35 8.91
C PHE A 127 -24.80 -3.99 9.60
N ASP A 128 -25.13 -3.54 10.82
CA ASP A 128 -26.24 -4.11 11.58
C ASP A 128 -27.59 -3.97 10.87
N ASP A 129 -27.74 -2.91 10.09
CA ASP A 129 -28.91 -2.60 9.27
C ASP A 129 -28.90 -3.24 7.87
N LYS A 130 -27.81 -3.96 7.50
CA LYS A 130 -27.61 -4.50 6.16
C LYS A 130 -27.78 -6.03 6.12
N THR A 131 -28.03 -6.54 4.93
CA THR A 131 -28.15 -7.98 4.73
C THR A 131 -26.78 -8.66 4.80
N ASP A 132 -26.77 -9.96 5.15
CA ASP A 132 -25.54 -10.78 5.12
C ASP A 132 -24.91 -10.82 3.74
N LYS A 133 -25.71 -10.74 2.68
CA LYS A 133 -25.22 -10.70 1.31
C LYS A 133 -24.40 -9.45 1.03
N GLU A 134 -24.85 -8.29 1.51
CA GLU A 134 -24.14 -7.02 1.34
C GLU A 134 -22.83 -7.03 2.12
N TYR A 135 -22.87 -7.50 3.37
CA TYR A 135 -21.67 -7.61 4.20
C TYR A 135 -20.66 -8.60 3.62
N ASN A 136 -21.12 -9.78 3.21
CA ASN A 136 -20.24 -10.76 2.58
C ASN A 136 -19.62 -10.24 1.27
N SER A 137 -20.37 -9.45 0.50
CA SER A 137 -19.82 -8.77 -0.67
C SER A 137 -18.73 -7.76 -0.32
N TYR A 138 -18.91 -7.01 0.76
CA TYR A 138 -17.90 -6.09 1.29
C TYR A 138 -16.64 -6.84 1.71
N VAL A 139 -16.80 -7.88 2.53
CA VAL A 139 -15.68 -8.68 3.03
C VAL A 139 -14.95 -9.37 1.87
N LYS A 140 -15.68 -9.94 0.91
CA LYS A 140 -15.09 -10.61 -0.26
C LYS A 140 -14.18 -9.70 -1.10
N LYS A 141 -14.41 -8.39 -1.10
CA LYS A 141 -13.53 -7.44 -1.77
C LYS A 141 -12.15 -7.33 -1.10
N MET A 142 -12.06 -7.67 0.20
CA MET A 142 -10.80 -7.70 0.95
C MET A 142 -10.02 -8.99 0.75
N TYR A 143 -10.71 -10.06 0.26
CA TYR A 143 -10.14 -11.37 0.00
C TYR A 143 -9.79 -11.52 -1.48
N LYS A 144 -8.90 -10.76 -2.00
CA LYS A 144 -8.28 -11.20 -3.24
C LYS A 144 -7.11 -12.11 -2.89
N SER A 145 -7.36 -13.42 -2.90
CA SER A 145 -6.28 -14.37 -3.04
C SER A 145 -5.59 -14.09 -4.37
N TYR A 146 -4.33 -13.75 -4.31
CA TYR A 146 -3.51 -13.66 -5.50
C TYR A 146 -3.19 -15.10 -5.92
N GLU A 147 -3.77 -15.55 -7.01
CA GLU A 147 -3.48 -16.86 -7.60
C GLU A 147 -2.02 -16.90 -8.04
N ASP A 148 -1.37 -18.07 -7.95
CA ASP A 148 0.06 -18.24 -8.22
C ASP A 148 0.50 -17.76 -9.61
N ASP A 149 -0.40 -17.78 -10.60
CA ASP A 149 -0.15 -17.38 -12.00
C ASP A 149 -0.69 -15.97 -12.33
N SER A 150 -1.13 -15.22 -11.30
CA SER A 150 -1.63 -13.87 -11.48
C SER A 150 -0.59 -12.90 -12.04
N LEU A 151 -1.06 -11.82 -12.69
CA LEU A 151 -0.22 -10.73 -13.13
C LEU A 151 0.60 -10.14 -11.97
N PHE A 152 0.02 -10.11 -10.78
CA PHE A 152 0.70 -9.63 -9.57
C PHE A 152 1.96 -10.43 -9.28
N TRP A 153 1.88 -11.77 -9.16
CA TRP A 153 3.05 -12.59 -8.86
C TRP A 153 4.07 -12.57 -9.99
N LYS A 154 3.65 -12.59 -11.24
CA LYS A 154 4.55 -12.42 -12.38
C LYS A 154 5.34 -11.11 -12.26
N SER A 155 4.67 -10.02 -11.88
CA SER A 155 5.36 -8.74 -11.69
C SER A 155 6.23 -8.68 -10.43
N VAL A 156 5.90 -9.42 -9.37
CA VAL A 156 6.80 -9.59 -8.20
C VAL A 156 8.07 -10.30 -8.60
N TYR A 157 7.99 -11.39 -9.36
CA TYR A 157 9.16 -12.09 -9.89
C TYR A 157 10.02 -11.20 -10.81
N GLU A 158 9.39 -10.34 -11.61
CA GLU A 158 10.11 -9.40 -12.47
C GLU A 158 10.95 -8.40 -11.66
N VAL A 159 10.44 -7.88 -10.54
CA VAL A 159 11.19 -6.93 -9.69
C VAL A 159 12.09 -7.61 -8.67
N ALA A 160 11.95 -8.91 -8.42
CA ALA A 160 12.69 -9.64 -7.41
C ALA A 160 14.22 -9.45 -7.49
N PRO A 161 14.88 -9.40 -8.67
CA PRO A 161 16.31 -9.17 -8.75
C PRO A 161 16.79 -7.81 -8.22
N THR A 162 15.88 -6.84 -8.07
CA THR A 162 16.20 -5.49 -7.60
C THR A 162 15.74 -5.22 -6.18
N LEU A 163 14.99 -6.15 -5.59
CA LEU A 163 14.47 -6.01 -4.23
C LEU A 163 15.59 -6.19 -3.20
N GLU A 164 15.66 -5.27 -2.27
CA GLU A 164 16.54 -5.35 -1.08
C GLU A 164 15.75 -5.78 0.15
N THR A 165 14.46 -5.47 0.20
CA THR A 165 13.60 -5.82 1.32
C THR A 165 12.17 -6.11 0.86
N ILE A 166 11.59 -7.14 1.44
CA ILE A 166 10.17 -7.45 1.35
C ILE A 166 9.62 -7.55 2.77
N ASP A 167 8.64 -6.71 3.09
CA ASP A 167 7.84 -6.80 4.31
C ASP A 167 6.47 -7.40 3.98
N MET A 168 6.07 -8.42 4.72
CA MET A 168 4.76 -9.07 4.57
C MET A 168 4.01 -9.08 5.91
N TYR A 169 2.75 -8.67 5.91
CA TYR A 169 1.83 -8.70 7.05
C TYR A 169 0.36 -8.74 6.65
#